data_9504316dfab9cf63987956564889757d
#
_entry.id   9504316dfab9cf63987956564889757d
#
_cell.length_a   1.000
_cell.length_b   1.000
_cell.length_c   1.000
_cell.angle_alpha   90.00
_cell.angle_beta   90.00
_cell.angle_gamma   90.00
#
_symmetry.space_group_name_H-M   'P 1'
#
loop_
_entity.id
_entity.type
_entity.pdbx_description
1 polymer ?
#
loop_
_entity_poly.entity_id
_entity_poly.type
_entity_poly.pdbx_seq_one_letter_code
_entity_poly.pdbx_strand_id
1 'polypeptide(L)'
;APYGEPKFEKKILENLIDVKEDGSFRLNQDYFDYATGLTMTNKKFNNLFGRLPRNPDYEDISQFDMDIGASIQKVIEEIMLKIARNLRREYGTENLCLAGGVALNCVANGKIIKEKIFKNIWIQPAAGDAGGSLGAALGYWYNELKMERSNKNIDSMKCSYLGPEYSNKQIKDILIDIGAKFESFENDNLLNFTADKLAEGK
;
A
#
# COMPACT_ATOMS: atom_id res chain seq x y z
N ALA A 1 -1.47 11.74 6.86
CA ALA A 1 -2.30 11.03 7.86
C ALA A 1 -1.62 10.91 9.25
N PRO A 2 -0.32 10.55 9.39
CA PRO A 2 0.28 10.28 10.72
C PRO A 2 0.32 11.50 11.66
N TYR A 3 0.30 12.71 11.14
CA TYR A 3 0.39 13.96 11.90
C TYR A 3 -0.95 14.71 12.00
N GLY A 4 -2.05 14.13 11.50
CA GLY A 4 -3.39 14.71 11.52
C GLY A 4 -4.29 14.02 12.52
N GLU A 5 -5.42 14.68 12.82
CA GLU A 5 -6.52 14.13 13.60
C GLU A 5 -7.71 13.85 12.68
N PRO A 6 -8.46 12.75 12.86
CA PRO A 6 -9.56 12.37 11.94
C PRO A 6 -10.84 13.20 12.18
N LYS A 7 -10.73 14.54 12.18
CA LYS A 7 -11.84 15.48 12.49
C LYS A 7 -12.96 15.48 11.46
N PHE A 8 -12.67 15.01 10.23
CA PHE A 8 -13.61 15.05 9.11
C PHE A 8 -14.25 13.69 8.81
N GLU A 9 -13.98 12.65 9.62
CA GLU A 9 -14.50 11.30 9.41
C GLU A 9 -16.02 11.29 9.20
N LYS A 10 -16.77 11.89 10.13
CA LYS A 10 -18.23 11.99 10.04
C LYS A 10 -18.69 12.72 8.77
N LYS A 11 -18.05 13.84 8.43
CA LYS A 11 -18.35 14.62 7.24
C LYS A 11 -18.12 13.84 5.95
N ILE A 12 -17.08 13.00 5.90
CA ILE A 12 -16.78 12.12 4.77
C ILE A 12 -17.86 11.05 4.64
N LEU A 13 -18.21 10.36 5.72
CA LEU A 13 -19.22 9.29 5.73
C LEU A 13 -20.63 9.81 5.40
N GLU A 14 -20.98 11.02 5.81
CA GLU A 14 -22.30 11.60 5.55
C GLU A 14 -22.46 12.14 4.12
N ASN A 15 -21.38 12.53 3.43
CA ASN A 15 -21.46 13.26 2.18
C ASN A 15 -20.77 12.57 0.99
N LEU A 16 -19.59 11.95 1.21
CA LEU A 16 -18.73 11.50 0.13
C LEU A 16 -18.86 10.01 -0.16
N ILE A 17 -19.24 9.20 0.82
CA ILE A 17 -19.23 7.75 0.69
C ILE A 17 -20.34 7.12 1.54
N ASP A 18 -21.13 6.26 0.92
CA ASP A 18 -22.09 5.38 1.60
C ASP A 18 -21.44 4.02 1.85
N VAL A 19 -21.29 3.64 3.12
CA VAL A 19 -20.64 2.39 3.55
C VAL A 19 -21.67 1.49 4.24
N LYS A 20 -21.82 0.27 3.72
CA LYS A 20 -22.74 -0.73 4.28
C LYS A 20 -22.09 -1.54 5.41
N GLU A 21 -22.90 -2.35 6.10
CA GLU A 21 -22.44 -3.21 7.20
C GLU A 21 -21.46 -4.29 6.76
N ASP A 22 -21.60 -4.78 5.54
CA ASP A 22 -20.69 -5.76 4.93
C ASP A 22 -19.39 -5.18 4.39
N GLY A 23 -19.25 -3.85 4.47
CA GLY A 23 -18.11 -3.08 3.97
C GLY A 23 -18.23 -2.69 2.50
N SER A 24 -19.27 -3.10 1.79
CA SER A 24 -19.54 -2.56 0.45
C SER A 24 -19.78 -1.05 0.54
N PHE A 25 -19.36 -0.32 -0.49
CA PHE A 25 -19.44 1.13 -0.47
C PHE A 25 -19.73 1.73 -1.85
N ARG A 26 -20.24 2.94 -1.82
CA ARG A 26 -20.45 3.73 -3.03
C ARG A 26 -20.03 5.18 -2.80
N LEU A 27 -19.18 5.70 -3.69
CA LEU A 27 -18.82 7.12 -3.69
C LEU A 27 -19.97 7.98 -4.23
N ASN A 28 -20.19 9.11 -3.59
CA ASN A 28 -21.07 10.14 -4.11
C ASN A 28 -20.32 10.94 -5.20
N GLN A 29 -20.58 10.59 -6.46
CA GLN A 29 -19.88 11.16 -7.62
C GLN A 29 -20.08 12.67 -7.78
N ASP A 30 -21.05 13.27 -7.11
CA ASP A 30 -21.29 14.71 -7.12
C ASP A 30 -20.11 15.56 -6.64
N TYR A 31 -19.21 14.97 -5.87
CA TYR A 31 -18.03 15.63 -5.29
C TYR A 31 -16.74 15.37 -6.04
N PHE A 32 -16.76 14.51 -7.05
CA PHE A 32 -15.59 14.04 -7.77
C PHE A 32 -15.67 14.37 -9.26
N ASP A 33 -14.52 14.53 -9.89
CA ASP A 33 -14.41 14.92 -11.30
C ASP A 33 -13.49 13.98 -12.11
N TYR A 34 -12.94 12.98 -11.46
CA TYR A 34 -11.96 12.07 -12.06
C TYR A 34 -12.50 11.21 -13.22
N ALA A 35 -13.82 11.02 -13.29
CA ALA A 35 -14.42 10.22 -14.35
C ALA A 35 -14.47 10.94 -15.71
N THR A 36 -14.56 12.27 -15.71
CA THR A 36 -14.78 13.07 -16.93
C THR A 36 -13.91 14.33 -17.00
N GLY A 37 -13.27 14.71 -15.89
CA GLY A 37 -12.44 15.91 -15.78
C GLY A 37 -10.95 15.59 -15.63
N LEU A 38 -10.16 16.65 -15.46
CA LEU A 38 -8.71 16.59 -15.26
C LEU A 38 -8.30 16.71 -13.79
N THR A 39 -9.27 16.82 -12.87
CA THR A 39 -9.04 16.93 -11.42
C THR A 39 -9.73 15.79 -10.69
N MET A 40 -9.22 15.42 -9.52
CA MET A 40 -9.82 14.36 -8.71
C MET A 40 -11.14 14.80 -8.07
N THR A 41 -11.20 16.03 -7.60
CA THR A 41 -12.33 16.62 -6.88
C THR A 41 -12.80 17.90 -7.55
N ASN A 42 -14.00 18.36 -7.22
CA ASN A 42 -14.62 19.54 -7.83
C ASN A 42 -14.99 20.63 -6.79
N LYS A 43 -15.69 21.68 -7.26
CA LYS A 43 -16.10 22.81 -6.40
C LYS A 43 -17.00 22.38 -5.24
N LYS A 44 -17.85 21.35 -5.38
CA LYS A 44 -18.71 20.87 -4.30
C LYS A 44 -17.86 20.28 -3.15
N PHE A 45 -16.81 19.53 -3.50
CA PHE A 45 -15.84 19.04 -2.52
C PHE A 45 -15.15 20.19 -1.77
N ASN A 46 -14.68 21.19 -2.50
CA ASN A 46 -14.05 22.37 -1.90
C ASN A 46 -15.00 23.11 -0.94
N ASN A 47 -16.25 23.29 -1.35
CA ASN A 47 -17.27 23.94 -0.52
C ASN A 47 -17.60 23.12 0.74
N LEU A 48 -17.65 21.78 0.61
CA LEU A 48 -17.89 20.89 1.74
C LEU A 48 -16.84 21.07 2.86
N PHE A 49 -15.59 21.22 2.46
CA PHE A 49 -14.48 21.38 3.40
C PHE A 49 -14.11 22.85 3.68
N GLY A 50 -14.71 23.78 2.95
CA GLY A 50 -14.49 25.22 3.14
C GLY A 50 -13.12 25.70 2.67
N ARG A 51 -12.45 24.96 1.77
CA ARG A 51 -11.12 25.31 1.27
C ARG A 51 -10.92 24.87 -0.18
N LEU A 52 -10.17 25.67 -0.94
CA LEU A 52 -9.65 25.28 -2.26
C LEU A 52 -8.55 24.24 -2.15
N PRO A 53 -8.28 23.45 -3.20
CA PRO A 53 -7.15 22.55 -3.24
C PRO A 53 -5.84 23.30 -2.97
N ARG A 54 -4.95 22.72 -2.19
CA ARG A 54 -3.60 23.25 -1.95
C ARG A 54 -2.81 23.28 -3.26
N ASN A 55 -2.11 24.36 -3.52
CA ASN A 55 -1.12 24.40 -4.59
C ASN A 55 0.23 23.89 -4.07
N PRO A 56 0.71 22.70 -4.52
CA PRO A 56 1.94 22.11 -4.01
C PRO A 56 3.22 22.92 -4.30
N ASP A 57 3.17 23.81 -5.32
CA ASP A 57 4.33 24.60 -5.74
C ASP A 57 4.57 25.82 -4.83
N TYR A 58 3.55 26.28 -4.12
CA TYR A 58 3.56 27.53 -3.37
C TYR A 58 3.06 27.43 -1.94
N GLU A 59 2.47 26.28 -1.55
CA GLU A 59 1.86 26.11 -0.24
C GLU A 59 2.42 24.88 0.47
N ASP A 60 2.83 25.03 1.72
CA ASP A 60 3.19 23.93 2.59
C ASP A 60 1.96 23.12 3.03
N ILE A 61 2.19 21.87 3.47
CA ILE A 61 1.16 21.04 4.04
C ILE A 61 0.72 21.63 5.38
N SER A 62 -0.54 22.00 5.46
CA SER A 62 -1.15 22.57 6.68
C SER A 62 -1.73 21.48 7.59
N GLN A 63 -2.06 21.85 8.84
CA GLN A 63 -2.76 20.95 9.76
C GLN A 63 -4.10 20.47 9.17
N PHE A 64 -4.80 21.31 8.43
CA PHE A 64 -6.04 20.94 7.74
C PHE A 64 -5.79 19.79 6.73
N ASP A 65 -4.73 19.86 5.94
CA ASP A 65 -4.40 18.81 4.97
C ASP A 65 -4.04 17.49 5.68
N MET A 66 -3.33 17.58 6.79
CA MET A 66 -3.01 16.44 7.64
C MET A 66 -4.26 15.81 8.26
N ASP A 67 -5.22 16.62 8.72
CA ASP A 67 -6.48 16.16 9.30
C ASP A 67 -7.40 15.51 8.26
N ILE A 68 -7.45 16.05 7.03
CA ILE A 68 -8.14 15.39 5.90
C ILE A 68 -7.51 14.03 5.61
N GLY A 69 -6.18 13.97 5.51
CA GLY A 69 -5.45 12.72 5.28
C GLY A 69 -5.70 11.68 6.39
N ALA A 70 -5.72 12.10 7.65
CA ALA A 70 -6.04 11.24 8.79
C ALA A 70 -7.49 10.75 8.75
N SER A 71 -8.42 11.61 8.34
CA SER A 71 -9.85 11.27 8.25
C SER A 71 -10.13 10.26 7.16
N ILE A 72 -9.54 10.43 5.98
CA ILE A 72 -9.64 9.46 4.88
C ILE A 72 -9.02 8.12 5.29
N GLN A 73 -7.84 8.13 5.91
CA GLN A 73 -7.20 6.92 6.42
C GLN A 73 -8.11 6.16 7.38
N LYS A 74 -8.74 6.86 8.31
CA LYS A 74 -9.68 6.27 9.26
C LYS A 74 -10.88 5.59 8.60
N VAL A 75 -11.48 6.25 7.60
CA VAL A 75 -12.60 5.70 6.82
C VAL A 75 -12.17 4.46 6.03
N ILE A 76 -11.00 4.49 5.37
CA ILE A 76 -10.46 3.33 4.64
C ILE A 76 -10.24 2.14 5.58
N GLU A 77 -9.68 2.37 6.75
CA GLU A 77 -9.45 1.33 7.76
C GLU A 77 -10.76 0.65 8.18
N GLU A 78 -11.81 1.45 8.43
CA GLU A 78 -13.12 0.93 8.79
C GLU A 78 -13.72 0.06 7.67
N ILE A 79 -13.67 0.54 6.42
CA ILE A 79 -14.15 -0.20 5.26
C ILE A 79 -13.39 -1.51 5.10
N MET A 80 -12.07 -1.50 5.15
CA MET A 80 -11.25 -2.70 5.01
C MET A 80 -11.53 -3.71 6.13
N LEU A 81 -11.72 -3.27 7.36
CA LEU A 81 -12.08 -4.15 8.47
C LEU A 81 -13.49 -4.75 8.29
N LYS A 82 -14.48 -3.97 7.85
CA LYS A 82 -15.83 -4.46 7.56
C LYS A 82 -15.79 -5.53 6.46
N ILE A 83 -15.11 -5.26 5.34
CA ILE A 83 -14.93 -6.22 4.25
C ILE A 83 -14.25 -7.51 4.76
N ALA A 84 -13.15 -7.37 5.50
CA ALA A 84 -12.40 -8.49 6.04
C ALA A 84 -13.27 -9.38 6.96
N ARG A 85 -14.02 -8.79 7.87
CA ARG A 85 -14.93 -9.51 8.77
C ARG A 85 -16.06 -10.19 8.00
N ASN A 86 -16.62 -9.51 7.00
CA ASN A 86 -17.68 -10.08 6.16
C ASN A 86 -17.16 -11.28 5.36
N LEU A 87 -16.02 -11.16 4.70
CA LEU A 87 -15.40 -12.28 3.96
C LEU A 87 -15.11 -13.48 4.88
N ARG A 88 -14.58 -13.23 6.08
CA ARG A 88 -14.34 -14.28 7.06
C ARG A 88 -15.63 -15.01 7.46
N ARG A 89 -16.70 -14.27 7.68
CA ARG A 89 -18.02 -14.80 8.04
C ARG A 89 -18.65 -15.61 6.90
N GLU A 90 -18.55 -15.10 5.67
CA GLU A 90 -19.20 -15.69 4.50
C GLU A 90 -18.50 -16.95 4.00
N TYR A 91 -17.17 -16.92 3.92
CA TYR A 91 -16.38 -18.01 3.33
C TYR A 91 -15.73 -18.95 4.34
N GLY A 92 -15.67 -18.59 5.61
CA GLY A 92 -15.06 -19.43 6.65
C GLY A 92 -13.56 -19.68 6.49
N THR A 93 -12.90 -19.08 5.48
CA THR A 93 -11.47 -19.30 5.20
C THR A 93 -10.57 -18.68 6.25
N GLU A 94 -9.44 -19.31 6.53
CA GLU A 94 -8.42 -18.81 7.47
C GLU A 94 -7.36 -17.92 6.78
N ASN A 95 -7.35 -17.91 5.45
CA ASN A 95 -6.32 -17.23 4.66
C ASN A 95 -6.93 -16.07 3.89
N LEU A 96 -6.25 -14.92 3.90
CA LEU A 96 -6.60 -13.74 3.13
C LEU A 96 -5.47 -13.37 2.17
N CYS A 97 -5.80 -13.16 0.90
CA CYS A 97 -4.90 -12.56 -0.07
C CYS A 97 -5.39 -11.16 -0.42
N LEU A 98 -4.49 -10.18 -0.43
CA LEU A 98 -4.76 -8.80 -0.78
C LEU A 98 -3.98 -8.40 -2.03
N ALA A 99 -4.65 -7.76 -2.97
CA ALA A 99 -4.09 -7.14 -4.16
C ALA A 99 -4.86 -5.86 -4.50
N GLY A 100 -4.30 -5.02 -5.38
CA GLY A 100 -4.78 -3.67 -5.66
C GLY A 100 -4.00 -2.61 -4.90
N GLY A 101 -4.01 -1.34 -5.37
CA GLY A 101 -3.21 -0.26 -4.78
C GLY A 101 -3.47 -0.05 -3.28
N VAL A 102 -4.73 -0.18 -2.83
CA VAL A 102 -5.10 -0.04 -1.42
C VAL A 102 -4.53 -1.17 -0.54
N ALA A 103 -4.22 -2.34 -1.12
CA ALA A 103 -3.58 -3.43 -0.40
C ALA A 103 -2.17 -3.09 0.11
N LEU A 104 -1.57 -2.00 -0.35
CA LEU A 104 -0.30 -1.48 0.17
C LEU A 104 -0.46 -0.57 1.40
N ASN A 105 -1.69 -0.34 1.86
CA ASN A 105 -1.95 0.43 3.08
C ASN A 105 -1.55 -0.38 4.32
N CYS A 106 -0.30 -0.25 4.73
CA CYS A 106 0.28 -1.01 5.84
C CYS A 106 -0.42 -0.76 7.19
N VAL A 107 -1.01 0.42 7.38
CA VAL A 107 -1.73 0.77 8.62
C VAL A 107 -3.04 -0.02 8.72
N ALA A 108 -3.83 -0.02 7.63
CA ALA A 108 -5.07 -0.81 7.57
C ALA A 108 -4.79 -2.32 7.64
N ASN A 109 -3.77 -2.81 6.92
CA ASN A 109 -3.32 -4.19 6.98
C ASN A 109 -2.91 -4.61 8.40
N GLY A 110 -2.17 -3.75 9.09
CA GLY A 110 -1.78 -3.95 10.49
C GLY A 110 -2.97 -4.08 11.44
N LYS A 111 -4.09 -3.37 11.17
CA LYS A 111 -5.32 -3.49 11.94
C LYS A 111 -6.01 -4.84 11.72
N ILE A 112 -6.09 -5.32 10.46
CA ILE A 112 -6.64 -6.64 10.13
C ILE A 112 -5.85 -7.75 10.86
N ILE A 113 -4.51 -7.63 10.90
CA ILE A 113 -3.63 -8.57 11.61
C ILE A 113 -3.88 -8.50 13.12
N LYS A 114 -3.95 -7.32 13.70
CA LYS A 114 -4.17 -7.12 15.15
C LYS A 114 -5.51 -7.67 15.61
N GLU A 115 -6.56 -7.55 14.81
CA GLU A 115 -7.88 -8.10 15.10
C GLU A 115 -7.96 -9.62 14.92
N LYS A 116 -6.92 -10.26 14.38
CA LYS A 116 -6.86 -11.72 14.16
C LYS A 116 -8.05 -12.27 13.38
N ILE A 117 -8.57 -11.50 12.42
CA ILE A 117 -9.71 -11.90 11.59
C ILE A 117 -9.34 -13.12 10.75
N PHE A 118 -8.12 -13.17 10.24
CA PHE A 118 -7.55 -14.28 9.49
C PHE A 118 -6.31 -14.81 10.20
N LYS A 119 -6.04 -16.10 10.01
CA LYS A 119 -4.83 -16.75 10.54
C LYS A 119 -3.59 -16.36 9.74
N ASN A 120 -3.73 -16.31 8.42
CA ASN A 120 -2.67 -15.95 7.51
C ASN A 120 -3.15 -14.85 6.56
N ILE A 121 -2.29 -13.87 6.32
CA ILE A 121 -2.54 -12.78 5.38
C ILE A 121 -1.35 -12.70 4.44
N TRP A 122 -1.63 -12.71 3.14
CA TRP A 122 -0.63 -12.50 2.10
C TRP A 122 -0.97 -11.26 1.29
N ILE A 123 0.00 -10.39 1.12
CA ILE A 123 -0.15 -9.15 0.36
C ILE A 123 0.81 -9.26 -0.82
N GLN A 124 0.27 -9.14 -2.04
CA GLN A 124 1.09 -9.13 -3.25
C GLN A 124 2.09 -7.96 -3.18
N PRO A 125 3.42 -8.19 -3.23
CA PRO A 125 4.40 -7.13 -3.19
C PRO A 125 4.23 -6.08 -4.29
N ALA A 126 3.86 -6.51 -5.50
CA ALA A 126 3.48 -5.64 -6.61
C ALA A 126 1.94 -5.51 -6.67
N ALA A 127 1.30 -5.09 -5.58
CA ALA A 127 -0.16 -5.08 -5.45
C ALA A 127 -0.86 -4.08 -6.37
N GLY A 128 -0.20 -2.98 -6.75
CA GLY A 128 -0.72 -1.97 -7.68
C GLY A 128 -0.56 -2.35 -9.15
N ASP A 129 -0.52 -1.35 -10.01
CA ASP A 129 -0.47 -1.48 -11.46
C ASP A 129 0.73 -2.31 -11.97
N ALA A 130 1.86 -2.25 -11.27
CA ALA A 130 3.06 -3.03 -11.61
C ALA A 130 2.81 -4.55 -11.62
N GLY A 131 1.87 -5.06 -10.83
CA GLY A 131 1.51 -6.47 -10.80
C GLY A 131 0.61 -6.93 -11.93
N GLY A 132 0.06 -6.00 -12.70
CA GLY A 132 -0.87 -6.31 -13.80
C GLY A 132 -0.23 -7.20 -14.88
N SER A 133 1.02 -6.97 -15.23
CA SER A 133 1.76 -7.78 -16.22
C SER A 133 1.98 -9.20 -15.71
N LEU A 134 2.41 -9.37 -14.46
CA LEU A 134 2.55 -10.67 -13.81
C LEU A 134 1.21 -11.41 -13.73
N GLY A 135 0.17 -10.70 -13.30
CA GLY A 135 -1.19 -11.25 -13.20
C GLY A 135 -1.76 -11.69 -14.54
N ALA A 136 -1.52 -10.93 -15.61
CA ALA A 136 -1.92 -11.30 -16.96
C ALA A 136 -1.22 -12.57 -17.44
N ALA A 137 0.09 -12.67 -17.24
CA ALA A 137 0.86 -13.87 -17.62
C ALA A 137 0.40 -15.11 -16.84
N LEU A 138 0.23 -15.00 -15.51
CA LEU A 138 -0.24 -16.10 -14.67
C LEU A 138 -1.71 -16.45 -14.96
N GLY A 139 -2.55 -15.47 -15.23
CA GLY A 139 -3.95 -15.68 -15.62
C GLY A 139 -4.04 -16.47 -16.92
N TYR A 140 -3.28 -16.09 -17.92
CA TYR A 140 -3.20 -16.85 -19.19
C TYR A 140 -2.70 -18.28 -18.97
N TRP A 141 -1.59 -18.44 -18.23
CA TRP A 141 -0.99 -19.75 -17.96
C TRP A 141 -1.94 -20.70 -17.23
N TYR A 142 -2.57 -20.24 -16.16
CA TYR A 142 -3.40 -21.12 -15.32
C TYR A 142 -4.87 -21.19 -15.76
N ASN A 143 -5.43 -20.08 -16.27
CA ASN A 143 -6.85 -20.03 -16.60
C ASN A 143 -7.13 -20.41 -18.06
N GLU A 144 -6.28 -20.01 -19.00
CA GLU A 144 -6.48 -20.35 -20.43
C GLU A 144 -5.78 -21.66 -20.80
N LEU A 145 -4.49 -21.79 -20.51
CA LEU A 145 -3.72 -22.98 -20.83
C LEU A 145 -3.97 -24.15 -19.86
N LYS A 146 -4.72 -23.95 -18.79
CA LYS A 146 -5.07 -24.97 -17.77
C LYS A 146 -3.86 -25.71 -17.19
N MET A 147 -2.72 -25.03 -17.12
CA MET A 147 -1.52 -25.62 -16.55
C MET A 147 -1.62 -25.88 -15.07
N GLU A 148 -1.00 -26.95 -14.59
CA GLU A 148 -1.06 -27.33 -13.18
C GLU A 148 -0.28 -26.32 -12.31
N ARG A 149 -0.84 -26.02 -11.12
CA ARG A 149 -0.16 -25.21 -10.12
C ARG A 149 0.86 -26.05 -9.36
N SER A 150 2.09 -25.61 -9.36
CA SER A 150 3.14 -26.22 -8.53
C SER A 150 3.04 -25.67 -7.10
N ASN A 151 2.53 -26.48 -6.18
CA ASN A 151 2.48 -26.17 -4.74
C ASN A 151 3.83 -26.51 -4.08
N LYS A 152 4.89 -25.88 -4.51
CA LYS A 152 6.16 -25.92 -3.75
C LYS A 152 5.99 -24.95 -2.58
N ASN A 153 6.28 -25.40 -1.36
CA ASN A 153 6.30 -24.56 -0.15
C ASN A 153 7.46 -23.53 -0.17
N ILE A 154 7.71 -22.94 -1.32
CA ILE A 154 8.78 -21.98 -1.58
C ILE A 154 8.12 -20.73 -2.17
N ASP A 155 8.41 -19.57 -1.59
CA ASP A 155 8.03 -18.28 -2.16
C ASP A 155 8.67 -18.09 -3.53
N SER A 156 7.88 -18.27 -4.59
CA SER A 156 8.33 -18.08 -5.98
C SER A 156 8.60 -16.61 -6.33
N MET A 157 8.06 -15.68 -5.53
CA MET A 157 8.38 -14.24 -5.63
C MET A 157 9.73 -13.90 -5.00
N LYS A 158 10.36 -14.81 -4.24
CA LYS A 158 11.67 -14.58 -3.59
C LYS A 158 11.73 -13.25 -2.85
N CYS A 159 10.70 -12.92 -2.09
CA CYS A 159 10.55 -11.61 -1.43
C CYS A 159 10.69 -10.41 -2.40
N SER A 160 10.31 -10.58 -3.66
CA SER A 160 10.44 -9.61 -4.76
C SER A 160 11.87 -9.37 -5.28
N TYR A 161 12.84 -10.16 -4.87
CA TYR A 161 14.20 -10.12 -5.43
C TYR A 161 14.25 -10.89 -6.76
N LEU A 162 13.64 -10.31 -7.81
CA LEU A 162 13.54 -10.92 -9.15
C LEU A 162 14.49 -10.27 -10.17
N GLY A 163 15.26 -9.29 -9.75
CA GLY A 163 16.24 -8.61 -10.60
C GLY A 163 17.56 -9.37 -10.73
N PRO A 164 18.55 -8.77 -11.42
CA PRO A 164 19.90 -9.31 -11.50
C PRO A 164 20.54 -9.47 -10.12
N GLU A 165 21.29 -10.54 -9.96
CA GLU A 165 22.03 -10.82 -8.73
C GLU A 165 23.52 -10.72 -8.99
N TYR A 166 24.23 -10.07 -8.09
CA TYR A 166 25.70 -9.94 -8.14
C TYR A 166 26.31 -10.52 -6.86
N SER A 167 27.29 -11.40 -7.01
CA SER A 167 28.05 -11.92 -5.88
C SER A 167 28.94 -10.82 -5.27
N ASN A 168 29.28 -10.96 -3.99
CA ASN A 168 30.20 -10.03 -3.32
C ASN A 168 31.55 -9.91 -4.06
N LYS A 169 32.01 -10.99 -4.68
CA LYS A 169 33.23 -10.97 -5.50
C LYS A 169 33.05 -10.08 -6.72
N GLN A 170 31.98 -10.26 -7.48
CA GLN A 170 31.68 -9.42 -8.68
C GLN A 170 31.55 -7.96 -8.30
N ILE A 171 30.86 -7.65 -7.20
CA ILE A 171 30.72 -6.28 -6.69
C ILE A 171 32.09 -5.69 -6.36
N LYS A 172 32.94 -6.45 -5.64
CA LYS A 172 34.29 -6.02 -5.29
C LYS A 172 35.15 -5.77 -6.52
N ASP A 173 35.14 -6.67 -7.50
CA ASP A 173 35.91 -6.54 -8.74
C ASP A 173 35.47 -5.27 -9.51
N ILE A 174 34.17 -5.03 -9.65
CA ILE A 174 33.62 -3.82 -10.29
C ILE A 174 34.06 -2.56 -9.53
N LEU A 175 33.98 -2.54 -8.20
CA LEU A 175 34.36 -1.37 -7.40
C LEU A 175 35.86 -1.05 -7.53
N ILE A 176 36.71 -2.08 -7.63
CA ILE A 176 38.16 -1.91 -7.89
C ILE A 176 38.37 -1.32 -9.28
N ASP A 177 37.73 -1.88 -10.30
CA ASP A 177 37.90 -1.46 -11.70
C ASP A 177 37.53 0.01 -11.93
N ILE A 178 36.49 0.50 -11.25
CA ILE A 178 36.06 1.90 -11.35
C ILE A 178 36.80 2.82 -10.37
N GLY A 179 37.74 2.31 -9.58
CA GLY A 179 38.51 3.10 -8.60
C GLY A 179 37.69 3.64 -7.44
N ALA A 180 36.57 2.98 -7.09
CA ALA A 180 35.73 3.39 -5.96
C ALA A 180 36.45 3.18 -4.63
N LYS A 181 36.22 4.11 -3.68
CA LYS A 181 36.64 3.93 -2.28
C LYS A 181 35.55 3.18 -1.54
N PHE A 182 35.85 2.01 -1.01
CA PHE A 182 34.89 1.21 -0.25
C PHE A 182 35.55 0.44 0.88
N GLU A 183 34.78 0.03 1.85
CA GLU A 183 35.15 -0.86 2.93
C GLU A 183 34.29 -2.12 2.87
N SER A 184 34.86 -3.27 3.27
CA SER A 184 34.13 -4.53 3.35
C SER A 184 33.94 -4.91 4.80
N PHE A 185 32.74 -5.28 5.14
CA PHE A 185 32.36 -5.71 6.49
C PHE A 185 31.78 -7.12 6.47
N GLU A 186 32.01 -7.87 7.52
CA GLU A 186 31.18 -9.04 7.85
C GLU A 186 29.79 -8.60 8.30
N ASN A 187 28.79 -9.46 8.14
CA ASN A 187 27.36 -9.08 8.31
C ASN A 187 27.06 -8.33 9.61
N ASP A 188 27.52 -8.86 10.76
CA ASP A 188 27.22 -8.23 12.06
C ASP A 188 27.87 -6.85 12.20
N ASN A 189 29.09 -6.73 11.71
CA ASN A 189 29.81 -5.44 11.72
C ASN A 189 29.15 -4.44 10.76
N LEU A 190 28.65 -4.89 9.60
CA LEU A 190 27.92 -4.06 8.65
C LEU A 190 26.64 -3.49 9.27
N LEU A 191 25.87 -4.34 9.97
CA LEU A 191 24.62 -3.92 10.62
C LEU A 191 24.88 -2.88 11.70
N ASN A 192 25.88 -3.11 12.57
CA ASN A 192 26.25 -2.17 13.63
C ASN A 192 26.74 -0.84 13.04
N PHE A 193 27.67 -0.89 12.08
CA PHE A 193 28.18 0.29 11.40
C PHE A 193 27.07 1.10 10.74
N THR A 194 26.14 0.41 10.06
CA THR A 194 25.01 1.07 9.40
C THR A 194 24.07 1.72 10.41
N ALA A 195 23.77 1.04 11.52
CA ALA A 195 22.93 1.58 12.59
C ALA A 195 23.55 2.84 13.22
N ASP A 196 24.86 2.81 13.49
CA ASP A 196 25.59 3.97 14.02
C ASP A 196 25.54 5.16 13.05
N LYS A 197 25.76 4.92 11.74
CA LYS A 197 25.68 5.97 10.73
C LYS A 197 24.29 6.58 10.59
N LEU A 198 23.24 5.75 10.65
CA LEU A 198 21.86 6.25 10.66
C LEU A 198 21.55 7.08 11.92
N ALA A 199 22.06 6.66 13.10
CA ALA A 199 21.90 7.43 14.34
C ALA A 199 22.66 8.78 14.30
N GLU A 200 23.78 8.84 13.57
CA GLU A 200 24.55 10.09 13.32
C GLU A 200 23.90 10.98 12.25
N GLY A 201 22.82 10.57 11.60
CA GLY A 201 22.15 11.30 10.53
C GLY A 201 22.91 11.30 9.19
N LYS A 202 23.71 10.27 8.94
CA LYS A 202 24.54 10.10 7.72
C LYS A 202 23.95 9.06 6.79
#